data_8d68c54bcf1720077169f11e8a29f4c2
#
_entry.id   8d68c54bcf1720077169f11e8a29f4c2
#
_cell.length_a   1.000
_cell.length_b   1.000
_cell.length_c   1.000
_cell.angle_alpha   90.00
_cell.angle_beta   90.00
_cell.angle_gamma   90.00
#
_symmetry.space_group_name_H-M   'P 1'
#
loop_
_entity.id
_entity.type
_entity.pdbx_description
1 polymer ?
#
loop_
_entity_poly.entity_id
_entity_poly.type
_entity_poly.pdbx_seq_one_letter_code
_entity_poly.pdbx_strand_id
1 'polypeptide(L)'
;KYFEYAPGAVTEIMFHGYRGSAERDLSGGIQRCFALGRNVLLVDQRTSCGSEGNVISFGINEHRDCLSWIDFAVKHFGSDIKLVLTGISMGASTVLMAAGKPLPENVVGVLADCGFSSPKEIIKKCARDLKLPADLIYPFIKLGAKVFGHFDLEEYTPLDAMKTCKIPVIFFHGEDDAFVPCDMSRKSYEACNAPKRI
;
A
#
# COMPACT_ATOMS: atom_id res chain seq x y z
N LYS A 1 -11.28 8.93 -7.23
CA LYS A 1 -11.44 9.66 -8.52
C LYS A 1 -10.98 8.77 -9.66
N TYR A 2 -11.77 8.65 -10.71
CA TYR A 2 -11.42 7.86 -11.90
C TYR A 2 -11.09 8.79 -13.07
N PHE A 3 -10.04 8.44 -13.81
CA PHE A 3 -9.59 9.12 -15.02
C PHE A 3 -9.42 8.09 -16.13
N GLU A 4 -10.17 8.22 -17.18
CA GLU A 4 -10.17 7.31 -18.31
C GLU A 4 -9.19 7.77 -19.38
N TYR A 5 -8.27 6.89 -19.76
CA TYR A 5 -7.44 7.06 -20.95
C TYR A 5 -8.16 6.49 -22.19
N ALA A 6 -8.65 5.25 -22.08
CA ALA A 6 -9.42 4.59 -23.12
C ALA A 6 -10.29 3.46 -22.53
N PRO A 7 -11.45 3.16 -23.13
CA PRO A 7 -12.28 2.02 -22.74
C PRO A 7 -11.48 0.71 -22.80
N GLY A 8 -11.56 -0.11 -21.74
CA GLY A 8 -10.90 -1.41 -21.67
C GLY A 8 -9.37 -1.38 -21.43
N ALA A 9 -8.77 -0.20 -21.31
CA ALA A 9 -7.37 -0.10 -20.96
C ALA A 9 -7.11 -0.63 -19.53
N VAL A 10 -5.89 -1.12 -19.27
CA VAL A 10 -5.46 -1.51 -17.93
C VAL A 10 -5.71 -0.35 -16.95
N THR A 11 -6.35 -0.63 -15.83
CA THR A 11 -6.61 0.39 -14.80
C THR A 11 -5.62 0.25 -13.65
N GLU A 12 -4.94 1.34 -13.36
CA GLU A 12 -4.02 1.43 -12.22
C GLU A 12 -4.77 2.02 -11.02
N ILE A 13 -4.90 1.21 -9.93
CA ILE A 13 -5.50 1.66 -8.67
C ILE A 13 -4.37 2.15 -7.77
N MET A 14 -4.42 3.42 -7.36
CA MET A 14 -3.33 4.08 -6.66
C MET A 14 -3.70 4.44 -5.22
N PHE A 15 -2.79 4.13 -4.28
CA PHE A 15 -2.92 4.34 -2.84
C PHE A 15 -1.83 5.28 -2.32
N HIS A 16 -2.24 6.35 -1.64
CA HIS A 16 -1.35 7.39 -1.11
C HIS A 16 -0.64 6.99 0.19
N GLY A 17 0.32 7.81 0.65
CA GLY A 17 1.05 7.63 1.89
C GLY A 17 0.27 8.01 3.16
N TYR A 18 0.96 7.91 4.30
CA TYR A 18 0.44 8.25 5.62
C TYR A 18 0.00 9.72 5.68
N ARG A 19 -1.24 9.97 6.15
CA ARG A 19 -1.88 11.31 6.17
C ARG A 19 -1.87 12.02 4.83
N GLY A 20 -1.82 11.25 3.74
CA GLY A 20 -1.87 11.73 2.38
C GLY A 20 -3.27 11.97 1.86
N SER A 21 -3.34 12.24 0.58
CA SER A 21 -4.59 12.24 -0.18
C SER A 21 -4.34 11.86 -1.63
N ALA A 22 -5.39 11.39 -2.29
CA ALA A 22 -5.34 11.04 -3.70
C ALA A 22 -4.89 12.23 -4.57
N GLU A 23 -5.43 13.40 -4.31
CA GLU A 23 -5.13 14.60 -5.10
C GLU A 23 -3.72 15.12 -4.87
N ARG A 24 -3.29 15.23 -3.60
CA ARG A 24 -1.99 15.80 -3.26
C ARG A 24 -0.83 14.90 -3.67
N ASP A 25 -0.95 13.59 -3.40
CA ASP A 25 0.20 12.69 -3.49
C ASP A 25 0.23 11.87 -4.79
N LEU A 26 -0.93 11.70 -5.44
CA LEU A 26 -1.05 10.78 -6.58
C LEU A 26 -1.36 11.46 -7.92
N SER A 27 -1.67 12.75 -7.92
CA SER A 27 -2.05 13.47 -9.16
C SER A 27 -0.97 13.43 -10.25
N GLY A 28 0.31 13.48 -9.87
CA GLY A 28 1.44 13.33 -10.79
C GLY A 28 1.50 11.96 -11.48
N GLY A 29 0.93 10.93 -10.85
CA GLY A 29 0.83 9.58 -11.42
C GLY A 29 -0.13 9.47 -12.62
N ILE A 30 -1.10 10.38 -12.74
CA ILE A 30 -2.08 10.37 -13.84
C ILE A 30 -1.37 10.52 -15.19
N GLN A 31 -0.46 11.50 -15.31
CA GLN A 31 0.29 11.73 -16.55
C GLN A 31 1.16 10.53 -16.92
N ARG A 32 1.82 9.90 -15.92
CA ARG A 32 2.61 8.69 -16.12
C ARG A 32 1.72 7.54 -16.62
N CYS A 33 0.57 7.33 -16.01
CA CYS A 33 -0.37 6.28 -16.43
C CYS A 33 -0.89 6.50 -17.84
N PHE A 34 -1.25 7.73 -18.19
CA PHE A 34 -1.70 8.08 -19.53
C PHE A 34 -0.61 7.90 -20.59
N ALA A 35 0.66 8.23 -20.26
CA ALA A 35 1.79 7.94 -21.12
C ALA A 35 2.02 6.44 -21.36
N LEU A 36 1.55 5.60 -20.44
CA LEU A 36 1.58 4.13 -20.53
C LEU A 36 0.27 3.54 -21.11
N GLY A 37 -0.69 4.38 -21.54
CA GLY A 37 -1.97 3.92 -22.06
C GLY A 37 -2.87 3.27 -21.01
N ARG A 38 -2.85 3.75 -19.76
CA ARG A 38 -3.60 3.18 -18.63
C ARG A 38 -4.66 4.14 -18.10
N ASN A 39 -5.78 3.58 -17.68
CA ASN A 39 -6.77 4.28 -16.85
C ASN A 39 -6.26 4.40 -15.42
N VAL A 40 -6.79 5.34 -14.65
CA VAL A 40 -6.35 5.60 -13.27
C VAL A 40 -7.53 5.67 -12.33
N LEU A 41 -7.47 4.93 -11.23
CA LEU A 41 -8.37 5.05 -10.09
C LEU A 41 -7.58 5.51 -8.87
N LEU A 42 -7.71 6.79 -8.51
CA LEU A 42 -7.10 7.35 -7.30
C LEU A 42 -8.01 7.11 -6.11
N VAL A 43 -7.46 6.51 -5.06
CA VAL A 43 -8.17 6.18 -3.82
C VAL A 43 -7.75 7.13 -2.71
N ASP A 44 -8.71 7.81 -2.08
CA ASP A 44 -8.52 8.35 -0.74
C ASP A 44 -8.67 7.21 0.26
N GLN A 45 -7.60 6.83 0.94
CA GLN A 45 -7.63 5.76 1.93
C GLN A 45 -8.47 6.18 3.13
N ARG A 46 -8.87 5.21 3.98
CA ARG A 46 -9.62 5.50 5.22
C ARG A 46 -9.04 6.69 5.97
N THR A 47 -9.88 7.49 6.60
CA THR A 47 -9.54 8.72 7.33
C THR A 47 -9.05 9.90 6.48
N SER A 48 -8.95 9.76 5.16
CA SER A 48 -8.45 10.82 4.29
C SER A 48 -9.57 11.44 3.47
N CYS A 49 -9.57 12.77 3.38
CA CYS A 49 -10.53 13.55 2.58
C CYS A 49 -12.00 13.17 2.82
N GLY A 50 -12.68 12.66 1.78
CA GLY A 50 -14.07 12.23 1.85
C GLY A 50 -14.28 10.78 2.30
N SER A 51 -13.21 10.03 2.56
CA SER A 51 -13.31 8.65 3.02
C SER A 51 -13.57 8.57 4.53
N GLU A 52 -14.46 7.68 4.89
CA GLU A 52 -14.82 7.42 6.29
C GLU A 52 -13.67 6.75 7.06
N GLY A 53 -13.86 6.63 8.38
CA GLY A 53 -12.90 6.02 9.30
C GLY A 53 -12.32 7.03 10.27
N ASN A 54 -11.75 6.53 11.35
CA ASN A 54 -11.18 7.33 12.44
C ASN A 54 -9.79 6.87 12.87
N VAL A 55 -9.27 5.81 12.25
CA VAL A 55 -7.98 5.22 12.60
C VAL A 55 -7.19 4.85 11.35
N ILE A 56 -5.94 5.30 11.29
CA ILE A 56 -4.93 4.81 10.34
C ILE A 56 -4.23 3.62 10.99
N SER A 57 -4.20 2.48 10.30
CA SER A 57 -3.71 1.22 10.86
C SER A 57 -2.43 0.68 10.23
N PHE A 58 -1.69 1.53 9.51
CA PHE A 58 -0.40 1.19 8.89
C PHE A 58 -0.47 -0.04 7.96
N GLY A 59 -1.53 -0.13 7.17
CA GLY A 59 -1.76 -1.22 6.22
C GLY A 59 -2.67 -2.34 6.75
N ILE A 60 -2.88 -2.47 8.06
CA ILE A 60 -3.67 -3.56 8.66
C ILE A 60 -5.14 -3.54 8.19
N ASN A 61 -5.80 -2.42 8.23
CA ASN A 61 -7.16 -2.28 7.70
C ASN A 61 -7.14 -1.78 6.26
N GLU A 62 -6.17 -0.95 5.90
CA GLU A 62 -6.03 -0.37 4.57
C GLU A 62 -5.88 -1.47 3.49
N HIS A 63 -5.20 -2.60 3.76
CA HIS A 63 -5.15 -3.69 2.78
C HIS A 63 -6.50 -4.37 2.56
N ARG A 64 -7.38 -4.41 3.58
CA ARG A 64 -8.75 -4.92 3.44
C ARG A 64 -9.60 -3.98 2.58
N ASP A 65 -9.39 -2.65 2.76
CA ASP A 65 -10.01 -1.65 1.88
C ASP A 65 -9.50 -1.79 0.44
N CYS A 66 -8.20 -2.07 0.25
CA CYS A 66 -7.63 -2.33 -1.08
C CYS A 66 -8.32 -3.51 -1.76
N LEU A 67 -8.57 -4.62 -1.04
CA LEU A 67 -9.34 -5.75 -1.58
C LEU A 67 -10.77 -5.33 -1.98
N SER A 68 -11.42 -4.50 -1.17
CA SER A 68 -12.75 -3.96 -1.49
C SER A 68 -12.73 -3.05 -2.72
N TRP A 69 -11.67 -2.27 -2.91
CA TRP A 69 -11.48 -1.46 -4.12
C TRP A 69 -11.25 -2.30 -5.37
N ILE A 70 -10.55 -3.44 -5.26
CA ILE A 70 -10.39 -4.41 -6.35
C ILE A 70 -11.77 -4.97 -6.75
N ASP A 71 -12.55 -5.42 -5.75
CA ASP A 71 -13.90 -5.94 -5.98
C ASP A 71 -14.82 -4.89 -6.60
N PHE A 72 -14.76 -3.65 -6.13
CA PHE A 72 -15.48 -2.53 -6.71
C PHE A 72 -15.10 -2.32 -8.18
N ALA A 73 -13.79 -2.27 -8.47
CA ALA A 73 -13.32 -2.03 -9.83
C ALA A 73 -13.78 -3.12 -10.80
N VAL A 74 -13.70 -4.40 -10.41
CA VAL A 74 -14.17 -5.52 -11.23
C VAL A 74 -15.68 -5.46 -11.47
N LYS A 75 -16.47 -5.14 -10.43
CA LYS A 75 -17.93 -5.02 -10.54
C LYS A 75 -18.37 -3.81 -11.36
N HIS A 76 -17.67 -2.69 -11.23
CA HIS A 76 -18.07 -1.41 -11.83
C HIS A 76 -17.60 -1.26 -13.28
N PHE A 77 -16.37 -1.68 -13.59
CA PHE A 77 -15.78 -1.52 -14.91
C PHE A 77 -15.85 -2.78 -15.79
N GLY A 78 -16.27 -3.91 -15.23
CA GLY A 78 -16.46 -5.17 -15.94
C GLY A 78 -15.50 -6.28 -15.55
N SER A 79 -15.92 -7.54 -15.73
CA SER A 79 -15.17 -8.74 -15.33
C SER A 79 -13.82 -8.91 -16.04
N ASP A 80 -13.66 -8.31 -17.23
CA ASP A 80 -12.47 -8.49 -18.06
C ASP A 80 -11.38 -7.43 -17.80
N ILE A 81 -11.67 -6.45 -16.91
CA ILE A 81 -10.72 -5.40 -16.56
C ILE A 81 -9.41 -5.99 -16.03
N LYS A 82 -8.29 -5.41 -16.45
CA LYS A 82 -6.96 -5.71 -15.86
C LYS A 82 -6.54 -4.59 -14.94
N LEU A 83 -6.11 -4.97 -13.74
CA LEU A 83 -5.79 -4.06 -12.64
C LEU A 83 -4.29 -4.14 -12.29
N VAL A 84 -3.67 -2.99 -12.11
CA VAL A 84 -2.36 -2.85 -11.49
C VAL A 84 -2.55 -2.10 -10.17
N LEU A 85 -2.03 -2.63 -9.08
CA LEU A 85 -2.07 -1.97 -7.79
C LEU A 85 -0.80 -1.15 -7.61
N THR A 86 -0.94 0.13 -7.32
CA THR A 86 0.19 1.02 -7.09
C THR A 86 0.06 1.69 -5.74
N GLY A 87 1.12 1.75 -4.99
CA GLY A 87 1.12 2.44 -3.69
C GLY A 87 2.42 3.18 -3.43
N ILE A 88 2.32 4.27 -2.69
CA ILE A 88 3.46 5.08 -2.24
C ILE A 88 3.53 5.03 -0.71
N SER A 89 4.71 4.75 -0.14
CA SER A 89 4.95 4.73 1.31
C SER A 89 3.99 3.78 2.03
N MET A 90 3.12 4.26 2.93
CA MET A 90 2.08 3.43 3.56
C MET A 90 1.17 2.77 2.51
N GLY A 91 0.85 3.46 1.41
CA GLY A 91 0.10 2.87 0.30
C GLY A 91 0.82 1.70 -0.36
N ALA A 92 2.16 1.77 -0.48
CA ALA A 92 2.97 0.64 -0.97
C ALA A 92 2.86 -0.57 -0.05
N SER A 93 2.97 -0.35 1.26
CA SER A 93 2.78 -1.43 2.25
C SER A 93 1.36 -2.00 2.20
N THR A 94 0.36 -1.14 1.99
CA THR A 94 -1.05 -1.54 1.79
C THR A 94 -1.21 -2.48 0.60
N VAL A 95 -0.70 -2.12 -0.58
CA VAL A 95 -0.86 -2.96 -1.78
C VAL A 95 -0.02 -4.25 -1.69
N LEU A 96 1.16 -4.21 -1.05
CA LEU A 96 1.94 -5.41 -0.78
C LEU A 96 1.18 -6.37 0.14
N MET A 97 0.56 -5.87 1.21
CA MET A 97 -0.25 -6.70 2.13
C MET A 97 -1.49 -7.27 1.43
N ALA A 98 -2.14 -6.50 0.56
CA ALA A 98 -3.25 -7.00 -0.25
C ALA A 98 -2.79 -8.10 -1.22
N ALA A 99 -1.59 -7.96 -1.82
CA ALA A 99 -1.03 -8.93 -2.77
C ALA A 99 -0.72 -10.30 -2.18
N GLY A 100 -0.58 -10.40 -0.86
CA GLY A 100 -0.42 -11.69 -0.17
C GLY A 100 -1.73 -12.44 0.10
N LYS A 101 -2.88 -11.86 -0.25
CA LYS A 101 -4.21 -12.47 -0.12
C LYS A 101 -4.64 -13.10 -1.46
N PRO A 102 -5.64 -13.98 -1.45
CA PRO A 102 -6.26 -14.43 -2.69
C PRO A 102 -6.79 -13.24 -3.48
N LEU A 103 -6.31 -13.08 -4.71
CA LEU A 103 -6.72 -12.01 -5.62
C LEU A 103 -7.41 -12.59 -6.85
N PRO A 104 -8.37 -11.87 -7.46
CA PRO A 104 -8.93 -12.26 -8.75
C PRO A 104 -7.87 -12.14 -9.86
N GLU A 105 -8.03 -12.91 -10.94
CA GLU A 105 -7.12 -12.91 -12.10
C GLU A 105 -7.05 -11.56 -12.84
N ASN A 106 -7.94 -10.66 -12.48
CA ASN A 106 -7.93 -9.28 -12.92
C ASN A 106 -6.68 -8.51 -12.48
N VAL A 107 -6.13 -8.84 -11.30
CA VAL A 107 -4.95 -8.16 -10.75
C VAL A 107 -3.69 -8.78 -11.35
N VAL A 108 -3.01 -8.01 -12.20
CA VAL A 108 -1.88 -8.49 -13.02
C VAL A 108 -0.51 -8.06 -12.50
N GLY A 109 -0.44 -7.19 -11.51
CA GLY A 109 0.84 -6.77 -10.92
C GLY A 109 0.71 -5.70 -9.86
N VAL A 110 1.80 -5.49 -9.14
CA VAL A 110 1.95 -4.50 -8.07
C VAL A 110 3.16 -3.60 -8.34
N LEU A 111 2.99 -2.30 -8.11
CA LEU A 111 4.04 -1.30 -8.09
C LEU A 111 4.11 -0.73 -6.67
N ALA A 112 5.18 -1.00 -5.95
CA ALA A 112 5.36 -0.59 -4.55
C ALA A 112 6.52 0.40 -4.45
N ASP A 113 6.21 1.65 -4.13
CA ASP A 113 7.18 2.73 -4.01
C ASP A 113 7.40 3.10 -2.55
N CYS A 114 8.64 3.00 -2.07
CA CYS A 114 9.13 3.30 -0.73
C CYS A 114 8.30 2.71 0.42
N GLY A 115 7.81 1.46 0.28
CA GLY A 115 7.04 0.77 1.31
C GLY A 115 7.90 0.34 2.51
N PHE A 116 7.28 0.30 3.69
CA PHE A 116 7.93 -0.27 4.88
C PHE A 116 7.70 -1.78 4.99
N SER A 117 8.61 -2.46 5.68
CA SER A 117 8.59 -3.93 5.87
C SER A 117 7.56 -4.39 6.91
N SER A 118 7.30 -3.59 7.93
CA SER A 118 6.26 -3.86 8.94
C SER A 118 5.82 -2.59 9.66
N PRO A 119 4.56 -2.52 10.16
CA PRO A 119 4.10 -1.43 11.01
C PRO A 119 5.00 -1.20 12.22
N LYS A 120 5.46 -2.27 12.87
CA LYS A 120 6.36 -2.22 14.02
C LYS A 120 7.68 -1.52 13.70
N GLU A 121 8.32 -1.88 12.59
CA GLU A 121 9.63 -1.32 12.24
C GLU A 121 9.54 0.17 11.92
N ILE A 122 8.55 0.59 11.14
CA ILE A 122 8.38 2.02 10.81
C ILE A 122 8.00 2.85 12.03
N ILE A 123 7.12 2.36 12.91
CA ILE A 123 6.74 3.07 14.14
C ILE A 123 7.95 3.22 15.07
N LYS A 124 8.73 2.15 15.26
CA LYS A 124 9.96 2.23 16.07
C LYS A 124 11.00 3.17 15.47
N LYS A 125 11.12 3.18 14.14
CA LYS A 125 12.01 4.11 13.43
C LYS A 125 11.57 5.55 13.67
N CYS A 126 10.29 5.88 13.49
CA CYS A 126 9.77 7.22 13.78
C CYS A 126 10.00 7.64 15.25
N ALA A 127 9.83 6.70 16.20
CA ALA A 127 10.10 6.99 17.61
C ALA A 127 11.59 7.32 17.86
N ARG A 128 12.52 6.59 17.22
CA ARG A 128 13.96 6.87 17.33
C ARG A 128 14.33 8.23 16.73
N ASP A 129 13.73 8.60 15.60
CA ASP A 129 13.94 9.91 14.97
C ASP A 129 13.53 11.06 15.91
N LEU A 130 12.48 10.83 16.68
CA LEU A 130 12.03 11.75 17.73
C LEU A 130 12.85 11.65 19.02
N LYS A 131 13.96 10.87 19.02
CA LYS A 131 14.84 10.60 20.18
C LYS A 131 14.10 9.97 21.36
N LEU A 132 13.02 9.23 21.10
CA LEU A 132 12.25 8.51 22.10
C LEU A 132 12.78 7.07 22.27
N PRO A 133 12.67 6.48 23.46
CA PRO A 133 13.08 5.09 23.70
C PRO A 133 12.09 4.10 23.05
N ALA A 134 12.29 3.85 21.75
CA ALA A 134 11.34 3.12 20.88
C ALA A 134 10.91 1.76 21.43
N ASP A 135 11.85 1.01 22.04
CA ASP A 135 11.57 -0.33 22.57
C ASP A 135 10.74 -0.29 23.86
N LEU A 136 10.86 0.80 24.63
CA LEU A 136 10.08 1.01 25.84
C LEU A 136 8.66 1.48 25.53
N ILE A 137 8.49 2.37 24.55
CA ILE A 137 7.18 2.97 24.25
C ILE A 137 6.33 2.12 23.29
N TYR A 138 6.95 1.29 22.43
CA TYR A 138 6.24 0.51 21.43
C TYR A 138 5.15 -0.41 22.04
N PRO A 139 5.35 -1.12 23.17
CA PRO A 139 4.29 -1.92 23.80
C PRO A 139 3.04 -1.11 24.14
N PHE A 140 3.20 0.14 24.58
CA PHE A 140 2.07 1.04 24.88
C PHE A 140 1.37 1.50 23.60
N ILE A 141 2.12 1.79 22.54
CA ILE A 141 1.55 2.11 21.23
C ILE A 141 0.72 0.92 20.70
N LYS A 142 1.28 -0.30 20.78
CA LYS A 142 0.59 -1.53 20.39
C LYS A 142 -0.69 -1.75 21.21
N LEU A 143 -0.60 -1.56 22.53
CA LEU A 143 -1.78 -1.66 23.41
C LEU A 143 -2.84 -0.61 23.05
N GLY A 144 -2.43 0.64 22.80
CA GLY A 144 -3.34 1.71 22.36
C GLY A 144 -4.02 1.37 21.02
N ALA A 145 -3.28 0.85 20.04
CA ALA A 145 -3.85 0.39 18.77
C ALA A 145 -4.90 -0.71 18.97
N LYS A 146 -4.63 -1.65 19.88
CA LYS A 146 -5.56 -2.75 20.19
C LYS A 146 -6.81 -2.29 20.93
N VAL A 147 -6.67 -1.41 21.93
CA VAL A 147 -7.79 -0.98 22.79
C VAL A 147 -8.65 0.07 22.10
N PHE A 148 -8.04 1.08 21.49
CA PHE A 148 -8.76 2.21 20.88
C PHE A 148 -8.93 2.07 19.37
N GLY A 149 -7.99 1.42 18.69
CA GLY A 149 -8.03 1.23 17.25
C GLY A 149 -8.68 -0.07 16.81
N HIS A 150 -8.83 -1.05 17.73
CA HIS A 150 -9.38 -2.38 17.48
C HIS A 150 -8.62 -3.20 16.42
N PHE A 151 -7.28 -3.02 16.35
CA PHE A 151 -6.40 -3.80 15.47
C PHE A 151 -5.07 -4.11 16.16
N ASP A 152 -4.39 -5.17 15.71
CA ASP A 152 -3.04 -5.50 16.19
C ASP A 152 -1.99 -5.11 15.13
N LEU A 153 -1.02 -4.28 15.51
CA LEU A 153 0.07 -3.81 14.64
C LEU A 153 1.00 -4.93 14.14
N GLU A 154 0.90 -6.12 14.71
CA GLU A 154 1.74 -7.28 14.37
C GLU A 154 0.91 -8.45 13.79
N GLU A 155 -0.39 -8.27 13.49
CA GLU A 155 -1.22 -9.37 12.99
C GLU A 155 -0.86 -9.81 11.56
N TYR A 156 -0.36 -8.88 10.75
CA TYR A 156 0.01 -9.12 9.36
C TYR A 156 0.93 -8.03 8.84
N THR A 157 1.93 -8.41 8.06
CA THR A 157 2.95 -7.48 7.57
C THR A 157 3.19 -7.62 6.06
N PRO A 158 3.78 -6.61 5.39
CA PRO A 158 4.26 -6.77 4.02
C PRO A 158 5.21 -7.97 3.86
N LEU A 159 6.06 -8.25 4.86
CA LEU A 159 6.96 -9.42 4.81
C LEU A 159 6.18 -10.74 4.76
N ASP A 160 5.11 -10.86 5.56
CA ASP A 160 4.26 -12.06 5.54
C ASP A 160 3.50 -12.19 4.23
N ALA A 161 3.00 -11.08 3.71
CA ALA A 161 2.31 -11.02 2.43
C ALA A 161 3.20 -11.47 1.27
N MET A 162 4.46 -11.03 1.26
CA MET A 162 5.37 -11.34 0.15
C MET A 162 5.74 -12.83 0.09
N LYS A 163 5.71 -13.56 1.19
CA LYS A 163 5.90 -15.02 1.21
C LYS A 163 4.79 -15.77 0.46
N THR A 164 3.58 -15.21 0.41
CA THR A 164 2.39 -15.83 -0.20
C THR A 164 1.97 -15.18 -1.52
N CYS A 165 2.58 -14.05 -1.89
CA CYS A 165 2.31 -13.33 -3.14
C CYS A 165 2.59 -14.21 -4.35
N LYS A 166 1.70 -14.17 -5.36
CA LYS A 166 1.82 -14.96 -6.60
C LYS A 166 1.89 -14.08 -7.86
N ILE A 167 1.59 -12.79 -7.74
CA ILE A 167 1.56 -11.85 -8.87
C ILE A 167 2.86 -11.05 -8.95
N PRO A 168 3.28 -10.60 -10.15
CA PRO A 168 4.51 -9.82 -10.31
C PRO A 168 4.53 -8.56 -9.46
N VAL A 169 5.67 -8.26 -8.83
CA VAL A 169 5.87 -7.06 -8.01
C VAL A 169 7.12 -6.31 -8.47
N ILE A 170 6.96 -5.00 -8.69
CA ILE A 170 8.09 -4.10 -8.90
C ILE A 170 8.20 -3.19 -7.67
N PHE A 171 9.38 -3.19 -7.07
CA PHE A 171 9.72 -2.32 -5.95
C PHE A 171 10.51 -1.11 -6.45
N PHE A 172 10.18 0.06 -5.95
CA PHE A 172 10.93 1.29 -6.15
C PHE A 172 11.30 1.85 -4.78
N HIS A 173 12.52 2.39 -4.65
CA HIS A 173 12.92 3.05 -3.41
C HIS A 173 14.15 3.91 -3.67
N GLY A 174 14.13 5.15 -3.18
CA GLY A 174 15.31 6.00 -3.17
C GLY A 174 16.34 5.48 -2.16
N GLU A 175 17.60 5.33 -2.56
CA GLU A 175 18.64 4.80 -1.65
C GLU A 175 18.86 5.69 -0.43
N ASP A 176 18.68 7.01 -0.58
CA ASP A 176 18.87 8.02 0.45
C ASP A 176 17.56 8.42 1.16
N ASP A 177 16.50 7.58 1.09
CA ASP A 177 15.25 7.86 1.81
C ASP A 177 15.47 7.85 3.32
N ALA A 178 15.49 9.04 3.91
CA ALA A 178 15.71 9.22 5.34
C ALA A 178 14.46 8.90 6.18
N PHE A 179 13.26 8.90 5.59
CA PHE A 179 12.01 8.64 6.30
C PHE A 179 11.65 7.16 6.34
N VAL A 180 11.59 6.49 5.19
CA VAL A 180 11.45 5.03 5.12
C VAL A 180 12.78 4.46 4.61
N PRO A 181 13.62 3.84 5.46
CA PRO A 181 14.90 3.30 5.01
C PRO A 181 14.75 2.29 3.87
N CYS A 182 15.56 2.42 2.81
CA CYS A 182 15.54 1.56 1.62
C CYS A 182 15.66 0.05 1.98
N ASP A 183 16.33 -0.27 3.08
CA ASP A 183 16.44 -1.62 3.64
C ASP A 183 15.06 -2.28 3.89
N MET A 184 14.03 -1.50 4.20
CA MET A 184 12.68 -2.03 4.41
C MET A 184 12.09 -2.59 3.11
N SER A 185 12.26 -1.92 1.97
CA SER A 185 11.86 -2.47 0.67
C SER A 185 12.72 -3.65 0.25
N ARG A 186 14.02 -3.62 0.53
CA ARG A 186 14.92 -4.76 0.26
C ARG A 186 14.49 -6.02 1.00
N LYS A 187 14.12 -5.91 2.28
CA LYS A 187 13.55 -7.03 3.06
C LYS A 187 12.28 -7.59 2.42
N SER A 188 11.38 -6.71 1.99
CA SER A 188 10.14 -7.13 1.33
C SER A 188 10.43 -7.79 -0.03
N TYR A 189 11.37 -7.25 -0.79
CA TYR A 189 11.85 -7.84 -2.02
C TYR A 189 12.43 -9.24 -1.78
N GLU A 190 13.32 -9.41 -0.81
CA GLU A 190 13.92 -10.71 -0.47
C GLU A 190 12.87 -11.75 -0.07
N ALA A 191 11.88 -11.34 0.73
CA ALA A 191 10.79 -12.21 1.18
C ALA A 191 9.80 -12.59 0.06
N CYS A 192 9.78 -11.87 -1.05
CA CYS A 192 8.81 -12.06 -2.13
C CYS A 192 9.11 -13.32 -2.93
N ASN A 193 8.15 -14.26 -2.99
CA ASN A 193 8.25 -15.51 -3.75
C ASN A 193 7.72 -15.40 -5.20
N ALA A 194 7.08 -14.28 -5.55
CA ALA A 194 6.57 -14.03 -6.89
C ALA A 194 7.67 -13.49 -7.84
N PRO A 195 7.42 -13.42 -9.16
CA PRO A 195 8.27 -12.66 -10.07
C PRO A 195 8.44 -11.23 -9.57
N LYS A 196 9.68 -10.76 -9.46
CA LYS A 196 10.00 -9.49 -8.80
C LYS A 196 11.16 -8.75 -9.43
N ARG A 197 11.12 -7.42 -9.28
CA ARG A 197 12.21 -6.50 -9.64
C ARG A 197 12.32 -5.39 -8.58
N ILE A 198 13.55 -4.90 -8.33
CA ILE A 198 13.83 -3.73 -7.52
C ILE A 198 14.73 -2.78 -8.28
#